data_1142b6a4f4598e7c34170abddc61996d
#
_entry.id   1142b6a4f4598e7c34170abddc61996d
#
_cell.length_a   1.000
_cell.length_b   1.000
_cell.length_c   1.000
_cell.angle_alpha   90.00
_cell.angle_beta   90.00
_cell.angle_gamma   90.00
#
_symmetry.space_group_name_H-M   'P 1'
#
loop_
_entity.id
_entity.type
_entity.pdbx_description
1 polymer ?
#
loop_
_entity_poly.entity_id
_entity_poly.type
_entity_poly.pdbx_seq_one_letter_code
_entity_poly.pdbx_strand_id
1 'polypeptide(L)'
;MEAVEMNSVSLKRPRSEDDVANADEIKRQKILEKSKAANDSEQSIGTVTEQPEDTKNETIPNEESEEQEEELEDSDEDGDPESFADMMKHGLTESDVGITKFVSCHKGFSGILKERYSDFVVHEIGKDGRVSHLDDFSVPVDDEVNFEDPSEETFTVLSDEDKQRLEELQLFKNKETSVAIEVIEDTKEKRTVIHQAVKSLFPGLETKTEDRDGKKYIIAYHAAGKKALANPRKHSWPKSRGSYCHFVLYKENKDTMDAINVLSKFLRVKPNIFSYMGTKDKRAITVQEIAVLRITAQRLAHLNKCLMNFRLGNFSYKNHPLKLGELQGNHFTVVLRNITGTDDQIEQAMHSLREIGFINYYGMQRFGTTAVPTYQIGRAILQNNWNEVMDLILKPRPGAEKGYLVKCREEWAKTKDPAAALKKLPVKSYQSYVWNNMVSKRIEEYGLRAVPGDLILKGATAVHIEEGDVDNYTIHDVVMPLPGFDVIYPKHKIGEAYKEMLAADNLDISNMRHKIRDYSLSGAYRKIIIRPQNVNWEVVAYDDPKIPLFTTDLDKLEGKPLPVLPTDGKFRALKMEFSLPPSTYATMAIREVLKMDTSIKNQTQLNTTWLR
;
A
#
# COMPACT_ATOMS: atom_id res chain seq x y z
N MET A 1 -26.54 50.08 -41.17
CA MET A 1 -27.13 49.01 -41.99
C MET A 1 -26.07 47.95 -42.13
N GLU A 2 -26.22 46.90 -41.36
CA GLU A 2 -25.87 45.55 -41.75
C GLU A 2 -26.07 44.66 -40.50
N ALA A 3 -26.75 43.58 -40.70
CA ALA A 3 -27.34 42.75 -39.66
C ALA A 3 -26.32 41.82 -39.05
N VAL A 4 -26.40 41.65 -37.72
CA VAL A 4 -25.65 40.63 -36.96
C VAL A 4 -26.58 39.43 -36.81
N GLU A 5 -26.23 38.32 -37.44
CA GLU A 5 -26.87 37.02 -37.25
C GLU A 5 -26.47 36.43 -35.88
N MET A 6 -27.48 36.20 -35.06
CA MET A 6 -27.36 35.44 -33.83
C MET A 6 -27.45 33.95 -34.12
N ASN A 7 -26.36 33.21 -33.90
CA ASN A 7 -26.38 31.75 -33.90
C ASN A 7 -26.84 31.23 -32.54
N SER A 8 -27.94 30.49 -32.57
CA SER A 8 -28.62 29.87 -31.43
C SER A 8 -27.80 28.71 -30.84
N VAL A 9 -27.49 28.81 -29.56
CA VAL A 9 -26.93 27.71 -28.75
C VAL A 9 -28.10 26.80 -28.33
N SER A 10 -28.07 25.56 -28.82
CA SER A 10 -29.03 24.52 -28.47
C SER A 10 -28.74 23.98 -27.07
N LEU A 11 -29.56 24.31 -26.09
CA LEU A 11 -29.60 23.74 -24.76
C LEU A 11 -30.16 22.32 -24.81
N LYS A 12 -29.35 21.31 -24.47
CA LYS A 12 -29.82 19.94 -24.24
C LYS A 12 -30.64 19.88 -22.96
N ARG A 13 -31.90 19.43 -23.09
CA ARG A 13 -32.82 19.16 -21.96
C ARG A 13 -32.28 18.02 -21.10
N PRO A 14 -32.48 18.02 -19.75
CA PRO A 14 -32.20 16.88 -18.91
C PRO A 14 -33.14 15.71 -19.25
N ARG A 15 -32.56 14.48 -19.24
CA ARG A 15 -33.32 13.24 -19.48
C ARG A 15 -34.26 12.98 -18.30
N SER A 16 -35.49 12.52 -18.61
CA SER A 16 -36.48 12.13 -17.61
C SER A 16 -36.11 10.79 -16.94
N GLU A 17 -36.62 10.56 -15.74
CA GLU A 17 -36.39 9.31 -14.97
C GLU A 17 -36.88 8.06 -15.73
N ASP A 18 -37.83 8.18 -16.62
CA ASP A 18 -38.34 7.09 -17.46
C ASP A 18 -37.33 6.60 -18.51
N ASP A 19 -36.43 7.47 -18.99
CA ASP A 19 -35.37 7.10 -19.95
C ASP A 19 -34.24 6.25 -19.30
N VAL A 20 -34.06 6.35 -17.99
CA VAL A 20 -33.07 5.58 -17.23
C VAL A 20 -33.60 4.18 -16.91
N ALA A 21 -34.88 4.05 -16.59
CA ALA A 21 -35.52 2.75 -16.31
C ALA A 21 -35.52 1.84 -17.54
N ASN A 22 -35.75 2.42 -18.74
CA ASN A 22 -35.77 1.66 -19.99
C ASN A 22 -34.38 1.17 -20.44
N ALA A 23 -33.31 1.89 -20.09
CA ALA A 23 -31.95 1.48 -20.42
C ALA A 23 -31.44 0.29 -19.53
N ASP A 24 -31.91 0.18 -18.30
CA ASP A 24 -31.56 -0.91 -17.41
C ASP A 24 -32.34 -2.21 -17.69
N GLU A 25 -33.56 -2.08 -18.20
CA GLU A 25 -34.39 -3.22 -18.63
C GLU A 25 -33.83 -3.87 -19.92
N ILE A 26 -33.37 -3.07 -20.87
CA ILE A 26 -32.66 -3.56 -22.07
C ILE A 26 -31.34 -4.24 -21.74
N LYS A 27 -30.62 -3.79 -20.71
CA LYS A 27 -29.41 -4.47 -20.24
C LYS A 27 -29.70 -5.82 -19.57
N ARG A 28 -30.79 -5.91 -18.81
CA ARG A 28 -31.22 -7.19 -18.18
C ARG A 28 -31.65 -8.23 -19.21
N GLN A 29 -32.37 -7.82 -20.26
CA GLN A 29 -32.74 -8.74 -21.34
C GLN A 29 -31.55 -9.26 -22.12
N LYS A 30 -30.54 -8.44 -22.42
CA LYS A 30 -29.29 -8.88 -23.08
C LYS A 30 -28.42 -9.82 -22.24
N ILE A 31 -28.52 -9.76 -20.92
CA ILE A 31 -27.82 -10.68 -20.01
C ILE A 31 -28.57 -12.03 -19.97
N LEU A 32 -29.90 -12.01 -20.03
CA LEU A 32 -30.72 -13.25 -20.05
C LEU A 32 -30.58 -14.02 -21.38
N GLU A 33 -30.45 -13.32 -22.50
CA GLU A 33 -30.21 -13.96 -23.81
C GLU A 33 -28.81 -14.58 -23.91
N LYS A 34 -27.79 -13.95 -23.31
CA LYS A 34 -26.44 -14.54 -23.24
C LYS A 34 -26.33 -15.78 -22.33
N SER A 35 -27.13 -15.86 -21.28
CA SER A 35 -27.18 -17.04 -20.41
C SER A 35 -27.94 -18.22 -21.03
N LYS A 36 -28.90 -17.96 -21.93
CA LYS A 36 -29.59 -19.03 -22.69
C LYS A 36 -28.73 -19.59 -23.82
N ALA A 37 -27.92 -18.76 -24.48
CA ALA A 37 -27.01 -19.19 -25.53
C ALA A 37 -25.81 -20.02 -25.02
N ALA A 38 -25.49 -19.94 -23.73
CA ALA A 38 -24.43 -20.76 -23.11
C ALA A 38 -24.90 -22.15 -22.67
N ASN A 39 -26.22 -22.35 -22.48
CA ASN A 39 -26.77 -23.65 -22.07
C ASN A 39 -27.14 -24.57 -23.27
N ASP A 40 -27.21 -24.04 -24.49
CA ASP A 40 -27.56 -24.86 -25.69
C ASP A 40 -26.34 -25.46 -26.41
N SER A 41 -25.11 -25.25 -25.90
CA SER A 41 -23.89 -25.80 -26.50
C SER A 41 -23.29 -27.03 -25.80
N GLU A 42 -23.96 -27.58 -24.77
CA GLU A 42 -23.51 -28.81 -24.06
C GLU A 42 -24.35 -30.05 -24.26
N GLN A 43 -25.16 -30.13 -25.32
CA GLN A 43 -25.88 -31.36 -25.68
C GLN A 43 -25.64 -31.73 -27.13
N SER A 44 -24.54 -32.38 -27.40
CA SER A 44 -24.40 -33.41 -28.45
C SER A 44 -22.97 -33.93 -28.57
N ILE A 45 -22.68 -35.07 -28.02
CA ILE A 45 -21.82 -36.15 -28.59
C ILE A 45 -22.05 -37.41 -27.73
N GLY A 46 -22.56 -38.33 -28.21
CA GLY A 46 -22.77 -39.66 -28.59
C GLY A 46 -22.15 -40.74 -27.68
N THR A 47 -23.05 -41.57 -27.23
CA THR A 47 -22.94 -42.92 -26.66
C THR A 47 -22.04 -43.86 -27.47
N VAL A 48 -21.10 -44.56 -26.81
CA VAL A 48 -20.70 -45.92 -27.15
C VAL A 48 -20.58 -46.74 -25.86
N THR A 49 -21.36 -47.79 -25.82
CA THR A 49 -21.43 -48.88 -24.87
C THR A 49 -20.21 -49.78 -24.93
N GLU A 50 -19.71 -50.25 -23.78
CA GLU A 50 -19.42 -51.66 -23.51
C GLU A 50 -19.04 -51.88 -22.05
N GLN A 51 -19.75 -52.81 -21.39
CA GLN A 51 -19.47 -53.43 -20.08
C GLN A 51 -18.88 -54.80 -20.29
N PRO A 52 -18.56 -55.60 -19.26
CA PRO A 52 -17.79 -55.36 -18.02
C PRO A 52 -16.69 -56.45 -17.85
N GLU A 53 -15.77 -56.30 -16.91
CA GLU A 53 -15.18 -57.46 -16.21
C GLU A 53 -14.63 -57.10 -14.82
N ASP A 54 -14.80 -58.06 -13.95
CA ASP A 54 -14.72 -58.14 -12.50
C ASP A 54 -13.35 -57.97 -11.85
N THR A 55 -13.49 -57.63 -10.54
CA THR A 55 -12.69 -58.04 -9.35
C THR A 55 -11.41 -57.29 -9.01
N LYS A 56 -11.39 -56.59 -7.90
CA LYS A 56 -10.93 -56.99 -6.53
C LYS A 56 -10.91 -55.83 -5.57
N ASN A 57 -11.51 -56.05 -4.39
CA ASN A 57 -11.34 -55.28 -3.16
C ASN A 57 -9.87 -55.21 -2.77
N GLU A 58 -9.38 -53.97 -2.60
CA GLU A 58 -8.28 -53.67 -1.68
C GLU A 58 -8.63 -52.41 -0.88
N THR A 59 -8.71 -52.63 0.39
CA THR A 59 -8.91 -51.65 1.48
C THR A 59 -7.76 -50.65 1.47
N ILE A 60 -8.07 -49.38 1.23
CA ILE A 60 -7.13 -48.28 1.43
C ILE A 60 -7.35 -47.75 2.85
N PRO A 61 -6.30 -47.64 3.69
CA PRO A 61 -6.39 -47.06 5.02
C PRO A 61 -6.65 -45.52 4.90
N ASN A 62 -7.56 -45.02 5.73
CA ASN A 62 -7.70 -43.58 6.00
C ASN A 62 -6.37 -43.04 6.55
N GLU A 63 -5.62 -42.32 5.76
CA GLU A 63 -4.63 -41.39 6.27
C GLU A 63 -5.36 -40.10 6.65
N GLU A 64 -5.55 -39.93 7.95
CA GLU A 64 -5.81 -38.63 8.55
C GLU A 64 -4.60 -37.74 8.24
N SER A 65 -4.75 -36.81 7.31
CA SER A 65 -3.81 -35.75 7.12
C SER A 65 -3.91 -34.82 8.34
N GLU A 66 -3.03 -35.01 9.32
CA GLU A 66 -2.63 -33.97 10.25
C GLU A 66 -2.09 -32.79 9.42
N GLU A 67 -2.92 -31.78 9.22
CA GLU A 67 -2.45 -30.45 8.85
C GLU A 67 -1.62 -29.94 10.04
N GLN A 68 -0.33 -30.21 9.99
CA GLN A 68 0.65 -29.46 10.79
C GLN A 68 0.51 -28.01 10.36
N GLU A 69 -0.07 -27.19 11.23
CA GLU A 69 0.13 -25.75 11.23
C GLU A 69 1.64 -25.53 11.42
N GLU A 70 2.37 -25.42 10.31
CA GLU A 70 3.69 -24.81 10.34
C GLU A 70 3.48 -23.38 10.85
N GLU A 71 3.78 -23.16 12.12
CA GLU A 71 4.09 -21.86 12.67
C GLU A 71 5.17 -21.26 11.77
N LEU A 72 4.76 -20.39 10.86
CA LEU A 72 5.69 -19.51 10.17
C LEU A 72 6.29 -18.61 11.24
N GLU A 73 7.36 -19.05 11.87
CA GLU A 73 8.31 -18.17 12.52
C GLU A 73 8.69 -17.13 11.47
N ASP A 74 8.16 -15.93 11.66
CA ASP A 74 8.54 -14.73 10.94
C ASP A 74 9.96 -14.40 11.44
N SER A 75 10.96 -15.16 10.96
CA SER A 75 12.35 -14.77 11.11
C SER A 75 12.52 -13.51 10.28
N ASP A 76 12.45 -12.36 10.95
CA ASP A 76 12.97 -11.09 10.48
C ASP A 76 14.50 -11.21 10.33
N GLU A 77 14.97 -12.12 9.51
CA GLU A 77 16.34 -12.13 9.05
C GLU A 77 16.51 -10.99 8.07
N ASP A 78 17.22 -9.97 8.50
CA ASP A 78 17.92 -9.03 7.63
C ASP A 78 18.52 -9.83 6.49
N GLY A 79 18.07 -9.56 5.24
CA GLY A 79 18.25 -10.39 4.06
C GLY A 79 19.58 -11.14 3.98
N ASP A 80 19.49 -12.39 3.55
CA ASP A 80 20.60 -13.33 3.39
C ASP A 80 21.88 -12.61 2.90
N PRO A 81 23.02 -12.74 3.60
CA PRO A 81 24.30 -12.12 3.23
C PRO A 81 24.72 -12.41 1.77
N GLU A 82 24.38 -13.58 1.24
CA GLU A 82 24.67 -13.95 -0.15
C GLU A 82 23.81 -13.18 -1.14
N SER A 83 22.52 -12.97 -0.84
CA SER A 83 21.62 -12.13 -1.64
C SER A 83 22.08 -10.69 -1.70
N PHE A 84 22.61 -10.19 -0.59
CA PHE A 84 23.14 -8.85 -0.50
C PHE A 84 24.46 -8.70 -1.27
N ALA A 85 25.36 -9.68 -1.20
CA ALA A 85 26.61 -9.71 -1.96
C ALA A 85 26.37 -9.74 -3.48
N ASP A 86 25.32 -10.45 -3.94
CA ASP A 86 24.93 -10.51 -5.36
C ASP A 86 24.30 -9.19 -5.83
N MET A 87 23.48 -8.56 -5.01
CA MET A 87 22.99 -7.19 -5.24
C MET A 87 24.12 -6.17 -5.38
N MET A 88 25.19 -6.34 -4.60
CA MET A 88 26.38 -5.49 -4.67
C MET A 88 27.17 -5.66 -5.96
N LYS A 89 27.24 -6.87 -6.50
CA LYS A 89 27.95 -7.16 -7.76
C LYS A 89 27.15 -6.71 -9.00
N HIS A 90 25.84 -6.93 -8.97
CA HIS A 90 24.95 -6.82 -10.13
C HIS A 90 23.85 -5.75 -9.97
N GLY A 91 23.89 -4.96 -8.88
CA GLY A 91 22.90 -3.92 -8.60
C GLY A 91 22.91 -2.79 -9.62
N LEU A 92 21.71 -2.30 -9.94
CA LEU A 92 21.50 -1.12 -10.78
C LEU A 92 22.18 0.11 -10.19
N THR A 93 22.80 0.88 -11.08
CA THR A 93 23.29 2.24 -10.81
C THR A 93 22.25 3.28 -11.27
N GLU A 94 22.40 4.51 -10.82
CA GLU A 94 21.54 5.62 -11.27
C GLU A 94 21.63 5.85 -12.77
N SER A 95 22.81 5.71 -13.35
CA SER A 95 23.03 5.86 -14.81
C SER A 95 22.27 4.82 -15.64
N ASP A 96 22.13 3.58 -15.12
CA ASP A 96 21.41 2.50 -15.81
C ASP A 96 19.92 2.80 -15.99
N VAL A 97 19.38 3.72 -15.19
CA VAL A 97 17.98 4.13 -15.24
C VAL A 97 17.79 5.60 -15.63
N GLY A 98 18.81 6.19 -16.24
CA GLY A 98 18.77 7.53 -16.82
C GLY A 98 18.85 8.68 -15.80
N ILE A 99 19.28 8.44 -14.55
CA ILE A 99 19.46 9.46 -13.52
C ILE A 99 20.90 9.97 -13.60
N THR A 100 21.14 11.03 -14.35
CA THR A 100 22.52 11.48 -14.66
C THR A 100 22.81 12.94 -14.37
N LYS A 101 21.80 13.79 -14.19
CA LYS A 101 21.97 15.24 -14.06
C LYS A 101 21.63 15.75 -12.66
N PHE A 102 22.06 16.98 -12.38
CA PHE A 102 21.78 17.75 -11.17
C PHE A 102 21.32 19.15 -11.57
N VAL A 103 20.63 19.86 -10.68
CA VAL A 103 20.19 21.25 -10.93
C VAL A 103 21.20 22.29 -10.44
N SER A 104 21.94 21.99 -9.38
CA SER A 104 22.85 22.93 -8.74
C SER A 104 24.32 22.62 -9.01
N CYS A 105 25.18 23.61 -8.82
CA CYS A 105 26.62 23.50 -9.09
C CYS A 105 27.48 23.34 -7.81
N HIS A 106 26.86 23.27 -6.60
CA HIS A 106 27.64 23.04 -5.39
C HIS A 106 28.31 21.65 -5.43
N LYS A 107 29.41 21.50 -4.67
CA LYS A 107 30.24 20.29 -4.73
C LYS A 107 29.61 19.06 -4.06
N GLY A 108 28.56 19.27 -3.21
CA GLY A 108 28.03 18.20 -2.38
C GLY A 108 29.01 17.78 -1.26
N PHE A 109 28.64 16.73 -0.57
CA PHE A 109 29.44 16.12 0.50
C PHE A 109 28.96 14.67 0.69
N SER A 110 29.75 13.83 1.38
CA SER A 110 29.29 12.47 1.67
C SER A 110 28.47 12.40 2.94
N GLY A 111 27.55 11.44 3.00
CA GLY A 111 26.71 11.16 4.15
C GLY A 111 25.99 9.82 3.98
N ILE A 112 25.71 9.14 5.09
CA ILE A 112 25.05 7.83 5.10
C ILE A 112 23.55 8.04 5.22
N LEU A 113 22.81 7.58 4.19
CA LEU A 113 21.35 7.60 4.15
C LEU A 113 20.79 6.31 4.75
N LYS A 114 19.78 6.45 5.63
CA LYS A 114 19.10 5.29 6.25
C LYS A 114 20.08 4.32 6.91
N GLU A 115 21.06 4.80 7.66
CA GLU A 115 21.92 3.92 8.49
C GLU A 115 21.05 3.13 9.44
N ARG A 116 20.05 3.79 10.03
CA ARG A 116 18.94 3.17 10.76
C ARG A 116 17.63 3.45 10.01
N TYR A 117 16.65 2.55 10.09
CA TYR A 117 15.32 2.83 9.52
C TYR A 117 14.67 4.06 10.18
N SER A 118 14.97 4.30 11.47
CA SER A 118 14.47 5.46 12.23
C SER A 118 15.10 6.80 11.81
N ASP A 119 16.18 6.80 11.02
CA ASP A 119 16.75 8.02 10.44
C ASP A 119 15.93 8.57 9.26
N PHE A 120 14.84 7.90 8.91
CA PHE A 120 13.98 8.28 7.80
C PHE A 120 12.52 8.19 8.23
N VAL A 121 11.92 9.32 8.54
CA VAL A 121 10.53 9.42 8.99
C VAL A 121 9.66 10.09 7.93
N VAL A 122 8.48 9.52 7.68
CA VAL A 122 7.54 9.99 6.68
C VAL A 122 6.17 10.18 7.30
N HIS A 123 5.69 11.41 7.31
CA HIS A 123 4.32 11.74 7.70
C HIS A 123 3.49 12.04 6.45
N GLU A 124 2.34 11.42 6.33
CA GLU A 124 1.40 11.69 5.25
C GLU A 124 0.81 13.10 5.40
N ILE A 125 0.72 13.83 4.29
CA ILE A 125 -0.05 15.08 4.22
C ILE A 125 -1.43 14.72 3.67
N GLY A 126 -2.44 14.81 4.52
CA GLY A 126 -3.81 14.43 4.20
C GLY A 126 -4.44 15.33 3.13
N LYS A 127 -5.66 14.99 2.74
CA LYS A 127 -6.44 15.76 1.75
C LYS A 127 -6.69 17.21 2.15
N ASP A 128 -6.72 17.47 3.44
CA ASP A 128 -6.91 18.81 4.04
C ASP A 128 -5.60 19.61 4.19
N GLY A 129 -4.47 19.08 3.72
CA GLY A 129 -3.16 19.69 3.81
C GLY A 129 -2.48 19.54 5.17
N ARG A 130 -3.09 18.87 6.14
CA ARG A 130 -2.50 18.63 7.46
C ARG A 130 -1.56 17.45 7.44
N VAL A 131 -0.45 17.57 8.15
CA VAL A 131 0.50 16.49 8.39
C VAL A 131 -0.10 15.53 9.42
N SER A 132 -0.14 14.25 9.10
CA SER A 132 -0.66 13.21 9.99
C SER A 132 0.37 12.87 11.06
N HIS A 133 0.03 13.08 12.33
CA HIS A 133 0.84 12.69 13.48
C HIS A 133 0.11 11.65 14.33
N LEU A 134 0.87 10.78 15.00
CA LEU A 134 0.35 9.93 16.05
C LEU A 134 0.52 10.66 17.39
N ASP A 135 -0.54 11.25 17.91
CA ASP A 135 -0.50 12.09 19.09
C ASP A 135 -1.58 11.74 20.14
N ASP A 136 -2.47 10.78 19.85
CA ASP A 136 -3.53 10.36 20.75
C ASP A 136 -3.86 8.87 20.62
N PHE A 137 -3.87 8.15 21.76
CA PHE A 137 -4.34 6.76 21.87
C PHE A 137 -5.76 6.64 22.42
N SER A 138 -6.43 7.75 22.74
CA SER A 138 -7.79 7.73 23.26
C SER A 138 -8.75 7.12 22.23
N VAL A 139 -9.72 6.39 22.75
CA VAL A 139 -10.78 5.80 21.95
C VAL A 139 -12.00 6.71 22.07
N PRO A 140 -12.67 7.09 20.96
CA PRO A 140 -13.89 7.85 21.01
C PRO A 140 -14.88 7.15 21.95
N VAL A 141 -15.43 7.91 22.91
CA VAL A 141 -16.54 7.43 23.71
C VAL A 141 -17.69 7.22 22.72
N ASP A 142 -18.10 5.98 22.55
CA ASP A 142 -19.31 5.70 21.79
C ASP A 142 -20.44 6.40 22.55
N ASP A 143 -21.14 7.32 21.89
CA ASP A 143 -22.44 7.75 22.40
C ASP A 143 -23.19 6.46 22.74
N GLU A 144 -23.41 6.24 23.98
CA GLU A 144 -24.00 5.03 24.50
C GLU A 144 -25.21 4.66 23.64
N VAL A 145 -25.02 3.71 22.71
CA VAL A 145 -26.11 2.77 22.55
C VAL A 145 -26.23 2.22 23.95
N ASN A 146 -27.26 2.63 24.68
CA ASN A 146 -27.67 1.97 25.88
C ASN A 146 -27.70 0.46 25.57
N PHE A 147 -26.56 -0.23 25.69
CA PHE A 147 -26.59 -1.50 26.29
C PHE A 147 -27.10 -1.12 27.68
N GLU A 148 -28.39 -1.34 27.95
CA GLU A 148 -28.83 -1.52 29.31
C GLU A 148 -27.69 -2.32 29.92
N ASP A 149 -26.94 -1.71 30.82
CA ASP A 149 -25.96 -2.39 31.65
C ASP A 149 -26.70 -3.65 32.08
N PRO A 150 -26.12 -4.86 31.87
CA PRO A 150 -26.81 -6.08 32.24
C PRO A 150 -27.29 -5.81 33.65
N SER A 151 -28.62 -5.72 33.82
CA SER A 151 -29.22 -5.36 35.10
C SER A 151 -28.57 -6.24 36.16
N GLU A 152 -28.46 -5.79 37.40
CA GLU A 152 -27.91 -6.64 38.48
C GLU A 152 -28.54 -8.04 38.45
N GLU A 153 -29.78 -8.17 37.97
CA GLU A 153 -30.45 -9.44 37.66
C GLU A 153 -29.72 -10.29 36.61
N THR A 154 -29.03 -9.70 35.65
CA THR A 154 -28.28 -10.45 34.61
C THR A 154 -27.03 -11.12 35.18
N PHE A 155 -26.43 -10.53 36.21
CA PHE A 155 -25.29 -11.12 36.92
C PHE A 155 -25.70 -12.18 37.93
N THR A 156 -26.92 -12.10 38.45
CA THR A 156 -27.45 -13.01 39.50
C THR A 156 -28.26 -14.16 38.93
N VAL A 157 -28.67 -14.10 37.67
CA VAL A 157 -29.55 -15.11 37.05
C VAL A 157 -28.85 -16.44 36.78
N LEU A 158 -27.51 -16.44 36.68
CA LEU A 158 -26.70 -17.65 36.54
C LEU A 158 -26.09 -18.02 37.89
N SER A 159 -26.21 -19.28 38.27
CA SER A 159 -25.53 -19.81 39.45
C SER A 159 -24.01 -19.77 39.26
N ASP A 160 -23.26 -19.74 40.37
CA ASP A 160 -21.80 -19.75 40.28
C ASP A 160 -21.27 -21.05 39.67
N GLU A 161 -21.98 -22.16 39.85
CA GLU A 161 -21.70 -23.45 39.22
C GLU A 161 -21.92 -23.39 37.70
N ASP A 162 -23.01 -22.78 37.23
CA ASP A 162 -23.26 -22.60 35.80
C ASP A 162 -22.24 -21.65 35.14
N LYS A 163 -21.84 -20.58 35.85
CA LYS A 163 -20.78 -19.68 35.38
C LYS A 163 -19.46 -20.40 35.18
N GLN A 164 -19.07 -21.24 36.17
CA GLN A 164 -17.84 -22.03 36.07
C GLN A 164 -17.90 -23.02 34.90
N ARG A 165 -19.01 -23.73 34.73
CA ARG A 165 -19.20 -24.68 33.61
C ARG A 165 -19.20 -23.97 32.24
N LEU A 166 -19.77 -22.78 32.15
CA LEU A 166 -19.78 -21.97 30.95
C LEU A 166 -18.37 -21.43 30.62
N GLU A 167 -17.58 -21.04 31.64
CA GLU A 167 -16.19 -20.63 31.48
C GLU A 167 -15.32 -21.79 31.01
N GLU A 168 -15.49 -22.97 31.59
CA GLU A 168 -14.79 -24.19 31.15
C GLU A 168 -15.17 -24.57 29.71
N LEU A 169 -16.44 -24.44 29.34
CA LEU A 169 -16.92 -24.63 27.97
C LEU A 169 -16.28 -23.60 27.02
N GLN A 170 -16.28 -22.32 27.38
CA GLN A 170 -15.73 -21.24 26.56
C GLN A 170 -14.22 -21.44 26.27
N LEU A 171 -13.48 -21.93 27.29
CA LEU A 171 -12.03 -22.13 27.21
C LEU A 171 -11.63 -23.51 26.63
N PHE A 172 -12.60 -24.31 26.16
CA PHE A 172 -12.37 -25.70 25.66
C PHE A 172 -11.65 -26.60 26.67
N LYS A 173 -11.77 -26.29 27.98
CA LYS A 173 -11.10 -27.06 29.03
C LYS A 173 -11.82 -28.38 29.35
N ASN A 174 -13.08 -28.52 28.95
CA ASN A 174 -13.88 -29.72 29.12
C ASN A 174 -14.19 -30.40 27.79
N LYS A 175 -14.31 -31.75 27.83
CA LYS A 175 -14.82 -32.56 26.70
C LYS A 175 -16.32 -32.37 26.45
N GLU A 176 -17.03 -31.56 27.25
CA GLU A 176 -18.44 -31.27 27.04
C GLU A 176 -18.62 -30.33 25.84
N THR A 177 -19.55 -30.72 24.98
CA THR A 177 -19.89 -29.93 23.77
C THR A 177 -20.95 -28.87 24.04
N SER A 178 -21.60 -28.89 25.22
CA SER A 178 -22.65 -27.96 25.63
C SER A 178 -22.89 -27.99 27.13
N VAL A 179 -23.36 -26.88 27.69
CA VAL A 179 -23.81 -26.73 29.08
C VAL A 179 -25.31 -26.48 29.09
N ALA A 180 -26.07 -27.26 29.92
CA ALA A 180 -27.51 -27.10 30.10
C ALA A 180 -27.77 -26.33 31.40
N ILE A 181 -28.53 -25.24 31.33
CA ILE A 181 -28.96 -24.38 32.43
C ILE A 181 -30.45 -24.57 32.59
N GLU A 182 -30.91 -25.05 33.78
CA GLU A 182 -32.33 -25.25 34.09
C GLU A 182 -33.03 -23.90 34.28
N VAL A 183 -34.22 -23.74 33.67
CA VAL A 183 -35.06 -22.55 33.87
C VAL A 183 -36.06 -22.87 35.00
N ILE A 184 -35.76 -22.42 36.23
CA ILE A 184 -36.56 -22.75 37.43
C ILE A 184 -37.99 -22.17 37.36
N GLU A 185 -38.16 -20.98 36.79
CA GLU A 185 -39.48 -20.38 36.51
C GLU A 185 -39.59 -20.13 35.01
N ASP A 186 -40.40 -20.94 34.30
CA ASP A 186 -40.55 -20.89 32.84
C ASP A 186 -41.38 -19.69 32.38
N THR A 187 -40.83 -18.48 32.55
CA THR A 187 -41.39 -17.27 31.94
C THR A 187 -40.55 -16.87 30.71
N LYS A 188 -41.19 -16.22 29.75
CA LYS A 188 -40.48 -15.74 28.55
C LYS A 188 -39.38 -14.72 28.90
N GLU A 189 -39.65 -13.90 29.91
CA GLU A 189 -38.74 -12.87 30.42
C GLU A 189 -37.48 -13.52 31.00
N LYS A 190 -37.61 -14.49 31.90
CA LYS A 190 -36.46 -15.18 32.51
C LYS A 190 -35.60 -15.92 31.48
N ARG A 191 -36.23 -16.62 30.52
CA ARG A 191 -35.45 -17.23 29.41
C ARG A 191 -34.67 -16.19 28.64
N THR A 192 -35.26 -15.01 28.35
CA THR A 192 -34.58 -13.93 27.65
C THR A 192 -33.39 -13.40 28.44
N VAL A 193 -33.53 -13.21 29.75
CA VAL A 193 -32.43 -12.75 30.63
C VAL A 193 -31.30 -13.77 30.67
N ILE A 194 -31.57 -15.08 30.79
CA ILE A 194 -30.54 -16.13 30.78
C ILE A 194 -29.81 -16.15 29.40
N HIS A 195 -30.54 -16.05 28.29
CA HIS A 195 -29.94 -15.96 26.97
C HIS A 195 -29.02 -14.73 26.82
N GLN A 196 -29.42 -13.59 27.38
CA GLN A 196 -28.62 -12.36 27.37
C GLN A 196 -27.42 -12.49 28.29
N ALA A 197 -27.59 -13.07 29.50
CA ALA A 197 -26.50 -13.29 30.45
C ALA A 197 -25.37 -14.15 29.83
N VAL A 198 -25.71 -15.30 29.24
CA VAL A 198 -24.72 -16.17 28.60
C VAL A 198 -24.02 -15.46 27.45
N LYS A 199 -24.73 -14.73 26.61
CA LYS A 199 -24.12 -14.00 25.49
C LYS A 199 -23.23 -12.82 25.89
N SER A 200 -23.58 -12.15 27.00
CA SER A 200 -22.80 -11.01 27.51
C SER A 200 -21.56 -11.44 28.27
N LEU A 201 -21.71 -12.47 29.15
CA LEU A 201 -20.64 -12.92 30.04
C LEU A 201 -19.65 -13.87 29.33
N PHE A 202 -20.14 -14.67 28.36
CA PHE A 202 -19.35 -15.69 27.66
C PHE A 202 -19.36 -15.50 26.14
N PRO A 203 -18.66 -14.49 25.61
CA PRO A 203 -18.61 -14.23 24.18
C PRO A 203 -18.08 -15.44 23.39
N GLY A 204 -18.83 -15.85 22.35
CA GLY A 204 -18.50 -17.02 21.52
C GLY A 204 -19.34 -18.25 21.78
N LEU A 205 -20.16 -18.24 22.87
CA LEU A 205 -21.18 -19.24 23.08
C LEU A 205 -22.50 -18.80 22.46
N GLU A 206 -23.22 -19.76 21.85
CA GLU A 206 -24.61 -19.61 21.42
C GLU A 206 -25.53 -20.38 22.33
N THR A 207 -26.82 -20.00 22.35
CA THR A 207 -27.80 -20.58 23.22
C THR A 207 -29.07 -20.97 22.46
N LYS A 208 -29.64 -22.13 22.79
CA LYS A 208 -30.96 -22.57 22.33
C LYS A 208 -31.81 -23.00 23.52
N THR A 209 -33.13 -22.90 23.41
CA THR A 209 -34.06 -23.46 24.41
C THR A 209 -34.39 -24.89 24.02
N GLU A 210 -34.35 -25.81 24.96
CA GLU A 210 -34.69 -27.21 24.77
C GLU A 210 -35.64 -27.67 25.90
N ASP A 211 -36.60 -28.53 25.55
CA ASP A 211 -37.54 -29.12 26.51
C ASP A 211 -37.08 -30.55 26.80
N ARG A 212 -36.84 -30.87 28.08
CA ARG A 212 -36.45 -32.21 28.50
C ARG A 212 -37.34 -32.60 29.70
N ASP A 213 -38.10 -33.65 29.53
CA ASP A 213 -38.98 -34.21 30.58
C ASP A 213 -39.92 -33.17 31.23
N GLY A 214 -40.47 -32.26 30.44
CA GLY A 214 -41.38 -31.21 30.89
C GLY A 214 -40.72 -30.04 31.61
N LYS A 215 -39.37 -30.00 31.64
CA LYS A 215 -38.60 -28.87 32.15
C LYS A 215 -37.88 -28.17 31.00
N LYS A 216 -37.78 -26.84 31.07
CA LYS A 216 -37.10 -26.01 30.07
C LYS A 216 -35.63 -25.78 30.44
N TYR A 217 -34.76 -26.02 29.49
CA TYR A 217 -33.31 -25.78 29.61
C TYR A 217 -32.84 -24.80 28.55
N ILE A 218 -31.90 -23.95 28.94
CA ILE A 218 -31.13 -23.16 27.99
C ILE A 218 -29.78 -23.86 27.78
N ILE A 219 -29.56 -24.36 26.58
CA ILE A 219 -28.36 -25.09 26.22
C ILE A 219 -27.39 -24.08 25.61
N ALA A 220 -26.25 -23.86 26.27
CA ALA A 220 -25.14 -23.10 25.77
C ALA A 220 -24.13 -24.02 25.05
N TYR A 221 -23.66 -23.65 23.90
CA TYR A 221 -22.73 -24.44 23.09
C TYR A 221 -21.84 -23.56 22.22
N HIS A 222 -20.70 -24.08 21.82
CA HIS A 222 -19.89 -23.40 20.79
C HIS A 222 -20.63 -23.37 19.47
N ALA A 223 -20.70 -22.22 18.83
CA ALA A 223 -21.25 -22.13 17.50
C ALA A 223 -20.40 -22.96 16.56
N ALA A 224 -20.91 -24.12 16.13
CA ALA A 224 -20.19 -25.06 15.29
C ALA A 224 -19.96 -24.50 13.88
N GLY A 225 -18.71 -24.53 13.42
CA GLY A 225 -18.31 -24.33 12.03
C GLY A 225 -18.32 -22.88 11.54
N LYS A 226 -18.06 -22.69 10.24
CA LYS A 226 -17.97 -21.41 9.52
C LYS A 226 -19.10 -20.40 9.77
N LYS A 227 -20.21 -20.80 10.37
CA LYS A 227 -21.33 -19.92 10.72
C LYS A 227 -21.09 -19.11 12.00
N ALA A 228 -20.28 -19.61 12.95
CA ALA A 228 -19.92 -18.87 14.16
C ALA A 228 -19.00 -17.68 13.89
N LEU A 229 -18.15 -17.80 12.88
CA LEU A 229 -17.26 -16.74 12.38
C LEU A 229 -17.94 -15.83 11.35
N ALA A 230 -19.14 -16.18 10.87
CA ALA A 230 -19.69 -15.65 9.64
C ALA A 230 -20.63 -14.45 9.79
N ASN A 231 -20.94 -13.95 10.99
CA ASN A 231 -21.81 -12.79 11.07
C ASN A 231 -21.45 -11.77 12.16
N PRO A 232 -20.36 -11.00 12.00
CA PRO A 232 -20.26 -9.70 12.64
C PRO A 232 -21.40 -8.75 12.21
N ARG A 233 -22.18 -9.14 11.17
CA ARG A 233 -23.29 -8.36 10.60
C ARG A 233 -24.57 -8.35 11.43
N LYS A 234 -24.69 -9.16 12.48
CA LYS A 234 -25.87 -9.15 13.36
C LYS A 234 -25.80 -8.12 14.49
N HIS A 235 -24.64 -7.58 14.82
CA HIS A 235 -24.59 -6.33 15.59
C HIS A 235 -24.93 -5.21 14.63
N SER A 236 -26.12 -4.63 14.76
CA SER A 236 -26.54 -3.50 13.96
C SER A 236 -25.56 -2.35 14.20
N TRP A 237 -24.70 -2.07 13.20
CA TRP A 237 -23.81 -0.92 13.27
C TRP A 237 -24.67 0.33 13.49
N PRO A 238 -24.46 1.12 14.55
CA PRO A 238 -25.31 2.26 14.85
C PRO A 238 -25.36 3.23 13.67
N LYS A 239 -26.56 3.66 13.30
CA LYS A 239 -26.73 4.60 12.15
C LYS A 239 -26.11 5.96 12.42
N SER A 240 -26.01 6.36 13.69
CA SER A 240 -25.36 7.60 14.15
C SER A 240 -23.85 7.56 14.00
N ARG A 241 -23.25 6.37 14.05
CA ARG A 241 -21.81 6.16 13.92
C ARG A 241 -21.42 6.09 12.45
N GLY A 242 -20.41 6.85 12.04
CA GLY A 242 -19.83 6.76 10.69
C GLY A 242 -19.44 5.33 10.31
N SER A 243 -19.66 4.95 9.06
CA SER A 243 -19.43 3.58 8.58
C SER A 243 -17.96 3.16 8.57
N TYR A 244 -17.03 4.09 8.62
CA TYR A 244 -15.59 3.85 8.61
C TYR A 244 -14.96 4.36 9.91
N CYS A 245 -14.15 3.53 10.55
CA CYS A 245 -13.24 3.98 11.59
C CYS A 245 -11.95 4.44 10.90
N HIS A 246 -11.65 5.72 10.99
CA HIS A 246 -10.39 6.32 10.58
C HIS A 246 -9.42 6.31 11.76
N PHE A 247 -8.17 6.02 11.50
CA PHE A 247 -7.12 6.00 12.49
C PHE A 247 -5.77 6.31 11.86
N VAL A 248 -4.84 6.77 12.66
CA VAL A 248 -3.44 6.94 12.26
C VAL A 248 -2.70 5.65 12.52
N LEU A 249 -2.03 5.13 11.49
CA LEU A 249 -1.10 4.01 11.56
C LEU A 249 0.32 4.53 11.61
N TYR A 250 0.99 4.34 12.74
CA TYR A 250 2.43 4.46 12.91
C TYR A 250 3.05 3.08 12.71
N LYS A 251 4.04 2.94 11.82
CA LYS A 251 4.71 1.67 11.57
C LYS A 251 6.21 1.83 11.41
N GLU A 252 6.95 0.81 11.84
CA GLU A 252 8.41 0.73 11.80
C GLU A 252 8.86 -0.44 10.95
N ASN A 253 9.75 -0.17 9.99
CA ASN A 253 10.42 -1.16 9.12
C ASN A 253 9.48 -2.19 8.44
N LYS A 254 8.23 -1.86 8.21
CA LYS A 254 7.24 -2.69 7.49
C LYS A 254 6.57 -1.88 6.38
N ASP A 255 6.14 -2.51 5.30
CA ASP A 255 5.38 -1.81 4.28
C ASP A 255 3.89 -1.67 4.65
N THR A 256 3.15 -0.85 3.90
CA THR A 256 1.72 -0.61 4.18
C THR A 256 0.88 -1.86 3.96
N MET A 257 1.21 -2.70 2.98
CA MET A 257 0.44 -3.92 2.68
C MET A 257 0.72 -5.01 3.72
N ASP A 258 1.97 -5.14 4.21
CA ASP A 258 2.31 -6.01 5.33
C ASP A 258 1.52 -5.61 6.57
N ALA A 259 1.46 -4.32 6.90
CA ALA A 259 0.68 -3.81 8.02
C ALA A 259 -0.82 -4.15 7.88
N ILE A 260 -1.43 -3.91 6.71
CA ILE A 260 -2.84 -4.23 6.46
C ILE A 260 -3.08 -5.74 6.56
N ASN A 261 -2.17 -6.58 6.06
CA ASN A 261 -2.29 -8.03 6.16
C ASN A 261 -2.23 -8.51 7.61
N VAL A 262 -1.31 -7.96 8.41
CA VAL A 262 -1.21 -8.25 9.84
C VAL A 262 -2.50 -7.82 10.56
N LEU A 263 -2.94 -6.57 10.39
CA LEU A 263 -4.20 -6.08 10.98
C LEU A 263 -5.40 -6.93 10.57
N SER A 264 -5.46 -7.36 9.31
CA SER A 264 -6.52 -8.21 8.77
C SER A 264 -6.56 -9.58 9.45
N LYS A 265 -5.40 -10.21 9.68
CA LYS A 265 -5.28 -11.48 10.40
C LYS A 265 -5.77 -11.35 11.86
N PHE A 266 -5.26 -10.36 12.60
CA PHE A 266 -5.65 -10.15 13.99
C PHE A 266 -7.14 -9.78 14.16
N LEU A 267 -7.69 -8.98 13.25
CA LEU A 267 -9.10 -8.61 13.25
C LEU A 267 -10.00 -9.69 12.62
N ARG A 268 -9.43 -10.71 11.98
CA ARG A 268 -10.14 -11.76 11.23
C ARG A 268 -11.07 -11.19 10.16
N VAL A 269 -10.55 -10.27 9.36
CA VAL A 269 -11.26 -9.60 8.27
C VAL A 269 -10.47 -9.67 6.97
N LYS A 270 -11.14 -9.40 5.85
CA LYS A 270 -10.45 -9.35 4.56
C LYS A 270 -9.69 -8.02 4.41
N PRO A 271 -8.48 -8.02 3.80
CA PRO A 271 -7.71 -6.79 3.57
C PRO A 271 -8.44 -5.70 2.78
N ASN A 272 -9.39 -6.08 1.93
CA ASN A 272 -10.13 -5.16 1.06
C ASN A 272 -11.13 -4.23 1.78
N ILE A 273 -11.36 -4.41 3.10
CA ILE A 273 -12.17 -3.47 3.88
C ILE A 273 -11.35 -2.27 4.40
N PHE A 274 -10.03 -2.33 4.28
CA PHE A 274 -9.15 -1.21 4.58
C PHE A 274 -9.01 -0.31 3.35
N SER A 275 -8.91 0.99 3.59
CA SER A 275 -8.64 1.99 2.57
C SER A 275 -7.62 3.00 3.05
N TYR A 276 -6.82 3.54 2.13
CA TYR A 276 -5.71 4.46 2.39
C TYR A 276 -5.47 5.34 1.18
N MET A 277 -4.77 6.48 1.38
CA MET A 277 -4.50 7.43 0.29
C MET A 277 -3.21 7.13 -0.47
N GLY A 278 -2.26 6.40 0.14
CA GLY A 278 -1.01 6.00 -0.50
C GLY A 278 -0.28 4.94 0.30
N THR A 279 0.66 4.24 -0.33
CA THR A 279 1.59 3.33 0.37
C THR A 279 2.81 4.10 0.83
N LYS A 280 3.45 3.65 1.91
CA LYS A 280 4.65 4.25 2.49
C LYS A 280 5.80 3.26 2.53
N ASP A 281 7.02 3.77 2.48
CA ASP A 281 8.27 3.01 2.47
C ASP A 281 8.32 1.93 3.56
N LYS A 282 9.00 0.79 3.25
CA LYS A 282 9.27 -0.28 4.21
C LYS A 282 10.36 0.16 5.20
N ARG A 283 11.58 0.47 4.72
CA ARG A 283 12.73 0.86 5.58
C ARG A 283 12.61 2.32 6.00
N ALA A 284 11.70 2.58 6.95
CA ALA A 284 11.40 3.90 7.50
C ALA A 284 10.49 3.76 8.72
N ILE A 285 10.35 4.85 9.49
CA ILE A 285 9.18 5.09 10.34
C ILE A 285 8.17 5.85 9.50
N THR A 286 6.93 5.42 9.45
CA THR A 286 5.92 6.12 8.65
C THR A 286 4.60 6.27 9.39
N VAL A 287 3.97 7.41 9.20
CA VAL A 287 2.71 7.80 9.83
C VAL A 287 1.71 8.15 8.73
N GLN A 288 0.59 7.46 8.69
CA GLN A 288 -0.42 7.66 7.66
C GLN A 288 -1.83 7.40 8.17
N GLU A 289 -2.82 8.03 7.54
CA GLU A 289 -4.23 7.77 7.83
C GLU A 289 -4.71 6.50 7.11
N ILE A 290 -5.40 5.63 7.85
CA ILE A 290 -6.07 4.42 7.34
C ILE A 290 -7.53 4.48 7.74
N ALA A 291 -8.42 3.99 6.88
CA ALA A 291 -9.83 3.81 7.23
C ALA A 291 -10.24 2.36 7.06
N VAL A 292 -11.06 1.85 7.97
CA VAL A 292 -11.56 0.48 7.95
C VAL A 292 -13.08 0.44 8.10
N LEU A 293 -13.74 -0.36 7.27
CA LEU A 293 -15.20 -0.46 7.24
C LEU A 293 -15.73 -1.26 8.43
N ARG A 294 -16.57 -0.62 9.27
CA ARG A 294 -17.33 -1.25 10.37
C ARG A 294 -16.50 -2.07 11.35
N ILE A 295 -15.35 -1.57 11.72
CA ILE A 295 -14.53 -2.04 12.85
C ILE A 295 -14.50 -0.94 13.89
N THR A 296 -14.69 -1.29 15.16
CA THR A 296 -14.70 -0.33 16.27
C THR A 296 -13.29 0.12 16.63
N ALA A 297 -13.17 1.35 17.10
CA ALA A 297 -11.92 1.92 17.58
C ALA A 297 -11.34 1.10 18.75
N GLN A 298 -12.20 0.57 19.64
CA GLN A 298 -11.79 -0.29 20.75
C GLN A 298 -11.06 -1.56 20.28
N ARG A 299 -11.57 -2.21 19.22
CA ARG A 299 -10.92 -3.40 18.66
C ARG A 299 -9.55 -3.07 18.04
N LEU A 300 -9.43 -1.91 17.40
CA LEU A 300 -8.16 -1.42 16.84
C LEU A 300 -7.18 -1.07 17.95
N ALA A 301 -7.60 -0.29 18.95
CA ALA A 301 -6.76 0.11 20.07
C ALA A 301 -6.23 -1.09 20.87
N HIS A 302 -7.04 -2.17 20.99
CA HIS A 302 -6.61 -3.41 21.64
C HIS A 302 -5.38 -4.02 20.97
N LEU A 303 -5.23 -3.87 19.66
CA LEU A 303 -4.08 -4.40 18.91
C LEU A 303 -2.75 -3.76 19.33
N ASN A 304 -2.75 -2.55 19.87
CA ASN A 304 -1.53 -1.91 20.40
C ASN A 304 -0.84 -2.74 21.50
N LYS A 305 -1.57 -3.64 22.17
CA LYS A 305 -1.02 -4.56 23.18
C LYS A 305 -0.28 -5.76 22.59
N CYS A 306 -0.61 -6.12 21.34
CA CYS A 306 -0.12 -7.33 20.68
C CYS A 306 0.89 -7.05 19.57
N LEU A 307 0.89 -5.82 19.01
CA LEU A 307 1.70 -5.45 17.86
C LEU A 307 2.97 -4.71 18.30
N MET A 308 4.14 -5.21 17.94
CA MET A 308 5.42 -4.59 18.31
C MET A 308 5.79 -3.42 17.38
N ASN A 309 5.64 -3.59 16.06
CA ASN A 309 6.12 -2.64 15.05
C ASN A 309 5.04 -1.69 14.53
N PHE A 310 3.88 -1.67 15.18
CA PHE A 310 2.75 -0.85 14.80
C PHE A 310 2.12 -0.18 16.01
N ARG A 311 1.67 1.05 15.84
CA ARG A 311 0.80 1.74 16.81
C ARG A 311 -0.36 2.39 16.06
N LEU A 312 -1.52 2.30 16.65
CA LEU A 312 -2.78 2.79 16.11
C LEU A 312 -3.34 3.82 17.07
N GLY A 313 -3.72 4.99 16.56
CA GLY A 313 -4.28 6.06 17.39
C GLY A 313 -5.09 7.06 16.59
N ASN A 314 -5.44 8.19 17.18
CA ASN A 314 -6.21 9.27 16.56
C ASN A 314 -7.52 8.76 15.92
N PHE A 315 -8.26 7.92 16.67
CA PHE A 315 -9.45 7.25 16.17
C PHE A 315 -10.60 8.23 15.96
N SER A 316 -11.29 8.10 14.82
CA SER A 316 -12.50 8.88 14.52
C SER A 316 -13.43 8.09 13.60
N TYR A 317 -14.76 8.35 13.68
CA TYR A 317 -15.72 7.71 12.78
C TYR A 317 -16.17 8.69 11.69
N LYS A 318 -16.09 8.24 10.43
CA LYS A 318 -16.49 9.02 9.25
C LYS A 318 -17.37 8.17 8.32
N ASN A 319 -18.11 8.82 7.42
CA ASN A 319 -19.04 8.15 6.49
C ASN A 319 -18.41 7.78 5.14
N HIS A 320 -17.14 8.10 4.93
CA HIS A 320 -16.46 7.87 3.66
C HIS A 320 -15.14 7.12 3.87
N PRO A 321 -14.75 6.27 2.89
CA PRO A 321 -13.41 5.67 2.85
C PRO A 321 -12.37 6.71 2.42
N LEU A 322 -11.10 6.36 2.58
CA LEU A 322 -9.99 7.02 1.91
C LEU A 322 -9.83 6.47 0.49
N LYS A 323 -9.38 7.30 -0.46
CA LYS A 323 -9.15 6.90 -1.84
C LYS A 323 -7.69 7.06 -2.21
N LEU A 324 -7.17 6.07 -2.93
CA LEU A 324 -5.79 6.09 -3.40
C LEU A 324 -5.54 7.32 -4.28
N GLY A 325 -4.49 8.08 -3.96
CA GLY A 325 -4.10 9.30 -4.67
C GLY A 325 -4.71 10.60 -4.14
N GLU A 326 -5.55 10.57 -3.11
CA GLU A 326 -6.14 11.79 -2.52
C GLU A 326 -5.19 12.55 -1.57
N LEU A 327 -4.05 11.98 -1.17
CA LEU A 327 -3.05 12.68 -0.34
C LEU A 327 -2.49 13.90 -1.09
N GLN A 328 -2.15 14.96 -0.36
CA GLN A 328 -1.49 16.15 -0.92
C GLN A 328 0.04 16.05 -0.96
N GLY A 329 0.62 15.08 -0.25
CA GLY A 329 2.05 14.88 -0.22
C GLY A 329 2.53 14.08 0.98
N ASN A 330 3.82 14.22 1.24
CA ASN A 330 4.47 13.65 2.42
C ASN A 330 5.45 14.68 3.00
N HIS A 331 5.50 14.73 4.32
CA HIS A 331 6.51 15.45 5.08
C HIS A 331 7.57 14.47 5.53
N PHE A 332 8.84 14.82 5.31
CA PHE A 332 9.98 13.97 5.60
C PHE A 332 10.84 14.60 6.68
N THR A 333 11.25 13.78 7.64
CA THR A 333 12.35 14.09 8.58
C THR A 333 13.44 13.05 8.32
N VAL A 334 14.60 13.50 7.86
CA VAL A 334 15.70 12.64 7.42
C VAL A 334 16.97 13.01 8.15
N VAL A 335 17.68 12.00 8.63
CA VAL A 335 19.03 12.17 9.19
C VAL A 335 20.05 11.52 8.27
N LEU A 336 21.00 12.31 7.81
CA LEU A 336 22.18 11.84 7.09
C LEU A 336 23.34 11.76 8.08
N ARG A 337 23.81 10.54 8.36
CA ARG A 337 24.85 10.31 9.37
C ARG A 337 26.24 10.41 8.76
N ASN A 338 27.24 10.63 9.63
CA ASN A 338 28.67 10.69 9.27
C ASN A 338 28.95 11.58 8.06
N ILE A 339 28.43 12.82 8.09
CA ILE A 339 28.61 13.80 7.02
C ILE A 339 30.03 14.36 7.02
N THR A 340 30.58 14.56 5.81
CA THR A 340 31.94 15.12 5.62
C THR A 340 31.95 16.60 5.27
N GLY A 341 30.78 17.19 5.00
CA GLY A 341 30.66 18.57 4.56
C GLY A 341 31.05 19.59 5.63
N THR A 342 31.65 20.71 5.21
CA THR A 342 31.77 21.91 6.04
C THR A 342 30.42 22.59 6.20
N ASP A 343 30.27 23.47 7.19
CA ASP A 343 29.00 24.20 7.39
C ASP A 343 28.64 25.00 6.15
N ASP A 344 29.58 25.67 5.50
CA ASP A 344 29.34 26.41 4.25
C ASP A 344 28.86 25.51 3.11
N GLN A 345 29.42 24.29 2.99
CA GLN A 345 28.98 23.33 1.96
C GLN A 345 27.55 22.85 2.22
N ILE A 346 27.22 22.59 3.48
CA ILE A 346 25.88 22.16 3.88
C ILE A 346 24.88 23.29 3.64
N GLU A 347 25.20 24.51 4.07
CA GLU A 347 24.36 25.69 3.85
C GLU A 347 24.10 25.94 2.36
N GLN A 348 25.13 25.89 1.51
CA GLN A 348 24.98 26.04 0.06
C GLN A 348 24.07 24.96 -0.53
N ALA A 349 24.25 23.71 -0.12
CA ALA A 349 23.45 22.58 -0.61
C ALA A 349 21.97 22.71 -0.19
N MET A 350 21.72 23.06 1.07
CA MET A 350 20.35 23.18 1.60
C MET A 350 19.64 24.42 1.05
N HIS A 351 20.34 25.55 0.93
CA HIS A 351 19.81 26.73 0.24
C HIS A 351 19.48 26.44 -1.21
N SER A 352 20.35 25.73 -1.94
CA SER A 352 20.07 25.33 -3.31
C SER A 352 18.84 24.42 -3.40
N LEU A 353 18.71 23.45 -2.51
CA LEU A 353 17.51 22.58 -2.45
C LEU A 353 16.25 23.40 -2.23
N ARG A 354 16.29 24.38 -1.33
CA ARG A 354 15.14 25.24 -1.00
C ARG A 354 14.74 26.17 -2.14
N GLU A 355 15.73 26.82 -2.78
CA GLU A 355 15.47 27.87 -3.78
C GLU A 355 15.32 27.32 -5.20
N ILE A 356 16.13 26.35 -5.59
CA ILE A 356 16.14 25.78 -6.95
C ILE A 356 15.35 24.45 -6.97
N GLY A 357 15.49 23.61 -5.96
CA GLY A 357 14.89 22.30 -5.89
C GLY A 357 15.80 21.20 -6.46
N PHE A 358 15.18 20.17 -7.03
CA PHE A 358 15.87 18.99 -7.57
C PHE A 358 15.11 18.41 -8.77
N ILE A 359 15.82 17.63 -9.59
CA ILE A 359 15.19 16.93 -10.72
C ILE A 359 14.28 15.84 -10.17
N ASN A 360 13.03 15.85 -10.62
CA ASN A 360 11.95 14.99 -10.15
C ASN A 360 12.04 13.57 -10.74
N TYR A 361 13.25 13.00 -10.78
CA TYR A 361 13.46 11.63 -11.25
C TYR A 361 12.60 10.60 -10.49
N TYR A 362 12.26 9.53 -11.15
CA TYR A 362 11.84 8.31 -10.47
C TYR A 362 13.05 7.66 -9.82
N GLY A 363 13.03 7.55 -8.49
CA GLY A 363 14.14 6.99 -7.72
C GLY A 363 14.37 5.50 -7.97
N MET A 364 15.52 4.99 -7.53
CA MET A 364 15.96 3.61 -7.71
C MET A 364 14.91 2.57 -7.25
N GLN A 365 14.13 2.87 -6.18
CA GLN A 365 13.06 2.00 -5.66
C GLN A 365 11.99 1.66 -6.71
N ARG A 366 11.83 2.51 -7.74
CA ARG A 366 10.87 2.30 -8.83
C ARG A 366 11.25 1.14 -9.73
N PHE A 367 12.52 0.85 -9.82
CA PHE A 367 13.08 -0.13 -10.76
C PHE A 367 13.38 -1.48 -10.11
N GLY A 368 13.18 -1.58 -8.78
CA GLY A 368 13.41 -2.79 -8.00
C GLY A 368 14.85 -2.95 -7.54
N THR A 369 15.03 -3.84 -6.59
CA THR A 369 16.35 -4.14 -5.97
C THR A 369 16.93 -5.47 -6.47
N THR A 370 16.22 -6.19 -7.32
CA THR A 370 16.63 -7.49 -7.87
C THR A 370 17.55 -7.32 -9.08
N ALA A 371 18.30 -8.36 -9.41
CA ALA A 371 19.18 -8.42 -10.58
C ALA A 371 18.47 -8.18 -11.93
N VAL A 372 17.13 -8.30 -11.99
CA VAL A 372 16.31 -7.92 -13.15
C VAL A 372 15.50 -6.69 -12.83
N PRO A 373 15.81 -5.57 -13.46
CA PRO A 373 15.06 -4.34 -13.30
C PRO A 373 13.62 -4.48 -13.77
N THR A 374 12.69 -3.92 -13.00
CA THR A 374 11.26 -4.01 -13.32
C THR A 374 10.87 -3.35 -14.65
N TYR A 375 11.66 -2.40 -15.15
CA TYR A 375 11.42 -1.77 -16.45
C TYR A 375 11.68 -2.72 -17.63
N GLN A 376 12.61 -3.68 -17.52
CA GLN A 376 12.84 -4.70 -18.56
C GLN A 376 11.62 -5.62 -18.70
N ILE A 377 11.05 -6.03 -17.58
CA ILE A 377 9.80 -6.78 -17.58
C ILE A 377 8.67 -5.97 -18.22
N GLY A 378 8.56 -4.70 -17.86
CA GLY A 378 7.58 -3.77 -18.43
C GLY A 378 7.73 -3.61 -19.95
N ARG A 379 8.96 -3.50 -20.44
CA ARG A 379 9.29 -3.45 -21.87
C ARG A 379 8.84 -4.72 -22.59
N ALA A 380 9.24 -5.88 -22.10
CA ALA A 380 8.88 -7.17 -22.69
C ALA A 380 7.35 -7.39 -22.77
N ILE A 381 6.59 -6.93 -21.76
CA ILE A 381 5.13 -6.97 -21.78
C ILE A 381 4.57 -6.08 -22.90
N LEU A 382 5.05 -4.85 -23.02
CA LEU A 382 4.61 -3.89 -24.05
C LEU A 382 4.92 -4.39 -25.46
N GLN A 383 6.03 -5.10 -25.63
CA GLN A 383 6.42 -5.78 -26.87
C GLN A 383 5.60 -7.03 -27.16
N ASN A 384 4.70 -7.47 -26.27
CA ASN A 384 4.02 -8.77 -26.30
C ASN A 384 4.98 -9.97 -26.33
N ASN A 385 6.22 -9.82 -25.85
CA ASN A 385 7.22 -10.88 -25.76
C ASN A 385 7.07 -11.68 -24.48
N TRP A 386 6.04 -12.52 -24.44
CA TRP A 386 5.69 -13.27 -23.24
C TRP A 386 6.75 -14.29 -22.81
N ASN A 387 7.52 -14.83 -23.75
CA ASN A 387 8.65 -15.71 -23.42
C ASN A 387 9.71 -14.96 -22.61
N GLU A 388 10.10 -13.77 -23.06
CA GLU A 388 11.02 -12.92 -22.32
C GLU A 388 10.46 -12.50 -20.94
N VAL A 389 9.17 -12.16 -20.87
CA VAL A 389 8.50 -11.86 -19.58
C VAL A 389 8.66 -13.02 -18.62
N MET A 390 8.40 -14.24 -19.09
CA MET A 390 8.50 -15.45 -18.28
C MET A 390 9.94 -15.71 -17.84
N ASP A 391 10.91 -15.59 -18.74
CA ASP A 391 12.34 -15.74 -18.42
C ASP A 391 12.81 -14.68 -17.42
N LEU A 392 12.44 -13.42 -17.61
CA LEU A 392 12.81 -12.32 -16.71
C LEU A 392 12.22 -12.49 -15.30
N ILE A 393 11.03 -13.07 -15.15
CA ILE A 393 10.36 -13.22 -13.86
C ILE A 393 10.68 -14.55 -13.20
N LEU A 394 10.68 -15.63 -13.96
CA LEU A 394 10.63 -17.01 -13.47
C LEU A 394 11.92 -17.79 -13.60
N LYS A 395 12.95 -17.27 -14.29
CA LYS A 395 14.26 -17.91 -14.38
C LYS A 395 14.85 -18.04 -12.98
N PRO A 396 15.23 -19.27 -12.55
CA PRO A 396 15.86 -19.48 -11.25
C PRO A 396 17.12 -18.64 -11.07
N ARG A 397 17.27 -18.03 -9.91
CA ARG A 397 18.41 -17.17 -9.56
C ARG A 397 19.00 -17.68 -8.24
N PRO A 398 20.10 -18.45 -8.27
CA PRO A 398 20.72 -18.93 -7.05
C PRO A 398 21.12 -17.77 -6.13
N GLY A 399 20.83 -17.88 -4.83
CA GLY A 399 21.34 -16.98 -3.79
C GLY A 399 20.62 -15.64 -3.60
N ALA A 400 19.66 -15.25 -4.45
CA ALA A 400 19.10 -13.88 -4.41
C ALA A 400 17.63 -13.78 -4.00
N GLU A 401 16.97 -14.85 -3.59
CA GLU A 401 15.49 -14.87 -3.51
C GLU A 401 14.94 -15.48 -2.23
N LYS A 402 13.79 -14.91 -1.78
CA LYS A 402 13.02 -15.49 -0.68
C LYS A 402 12.54 -16.90 -1.06
N GLY A 403 12.62 -17.85 -0.12
CA GLY A 403 12.36 -19.27 -0.35
C GLY A 403 11.03 -19.59 -1.04
N TYR A 404 9.97 -18.80 -0.83
CA TYR A 404 8.70 -18.99 -1.53
C TYR A 404 8.77 -18.67 -3.04
N LEU A 405 9.62 -17.69 -3.43
CA LEU A 405 9.83 -17.35 -4.85
C LEU A 405 10.64 -18.45 -5.55
N VAL A 406 11.60 -19.06 -4.87
CA VAL A 406 12.35 -20.20 -5.38
C VAL A 406 11.39 -21.35 -5.68
N LYS A 407 10.51 -21.73 -4.77
CA LYS A 407 9.47 -22.75 -4.97
C LYS A 407 8.56 -22.44 -6.16
N CYS A 408 8.09 -21.19 -6.29
CA CYS A 408 7.26 -20.78 -7.45
C CYS A 408 8.01 -20.88 -8.78
N ARG A 409 9.31 -20.61 -8.80
CA ARG A 409 10.15 -20.72 -10.01
C ARG A 409 10.48 -22.16 -10.38
N GLU A 410 10.70 -23.00 -9.37
CA GLU A 410 10.86 -24.44 -9.57
C GLU A 410 9.58 -25.06 -10.11
N GLU A 411 8.41 -24.65 -9.61
CA GLU A 411 7.11 -25.10 -10.12
C GLU A 411 6.90 -24.68 -11.58
N TRP A 412 7.21 -23.42 -11.91
CA TRP A 412 7.23 -22.96 -13.31
C TRP A 412 8.19 -23.76 -14.19
N ALA A 413 9.39 -24.04 -13.71
CA ALA A 413 10.37 -24.81 -14.46
C ALA A 413 9.83 -26.21 -14.80
N LYS A 414 8.98 -26.79 -13.94
CA LYS A 414 8.35 -28.11 -14.10
C LYS A 414 7.08 -28.05 -14.95
N THR A 415 6.18 -27.11 -14.70
CA THR A 415 4.80 -27.11 -15.25
C THR A 415 4.61 -26.22 -16.46
N LYS A 416 5.45 -25.18 -16.62
CA LYS A 416 5.32 -24.14 -17.66
C LYS A 416 3.95 -23.44 -17.70
N ASP A 417 3.19 -23.45 -16.58
CA ASP A 417 1.91 -22.77 -16.47
C ASP A 417 2.08 -21.33 -15.94
N PRO A 418 1.85 -20.29 -16.77
CA PRO A 418 2.01 -18.89 -16.38
C PRO A 418 0.88 -18.40 -15.46
N ALA A 419 -0.29 -19.01 -15.49
CA ALA A 419 -1.47 -18.52 -14.77
C ALA A 419 -1.31 -18.67 -13.24
N ALA A 420 -0.56 -19.66 -12.80
CA ALA A 420 -0.28 -19.90 -11.39
C ALA A 420 0.72 -18.90 -10.79
N ALA A 421 1.60 -18.32 -11.61
CA ALA A 421 2.75 -17.53 -11.15
C ALA A 421 2.56 -16.00 -11.20
N LEU A 422 1.62 -15.45 -11.99
CA LEU A 422 1.62 -14.02 -12.34
C LEU A 422 0.27 -13.33 -12.05
N LYS A 423 0.14 -12.68 -10.89
CA LYS A 423 -1.08 -11.91 -10.56
C LYS A 423 -1.03 -10.41 -10.86
N LYS A 424 0.15 -9.75 -10.90
CA LYS A 424 0.30 -8.32 -11.26
C LYS A 424 1.73 -8.01 -11.72
N LEU A 425 1.88 -7.40 -12.88
CA LEU A 425 3.16 -7.09 -13.49
C LEU A 425 3.47 -5.59 -13.56
N PRO A 426 4.75 -5.15 -13.41
CA PRO A 426 5.14 -3.75 -13.26
C PRO A 426 5.34 -3.02 -14.60
N VAL A 427 4.32 -2.90 -15.46
CA VAL A 427 4.44 -2.23 -16.78
C VAL A 427 4.80 -0.75 -16.67
N LYS A 428 4.28 -0.07 -15.65
CA LYS A 428 4.51 1.38 -15.46
C LYS A 428 5.95 1.76 -15.13
N SER A 429 6.82 0.83 -14.77
CA SER A 429 8.24 1.11 -14.52
C SER A 429 8.99 1.42 -15.81
N TYR A 430 8.58 0.87 -16.96
CA TYR A 430 9.13 1.23 -18.26
C TYR A 430 8.87 2.70 -18.61
N GLN A 431 7.67 3.22 -18.40
CA GLN A 431 7.40 4.65 -18.58
C GLN A 431 8.31 5.53 -17.73
N SER A 432 8.59 5.10 -16.49
CA SER A 432 9.47 5.83 -15.58
C SER A 432 10.92 5.82 -16.04
N TYR A 433 11.38 4.71 -16.61
CA TYR A 433 12.70 4.57 -17.22
C TYR A 433 12.87 5.51 -18.42
N VAL A 434 11.92 5.51 -19.36
CA VAL A 434 11.93 6.42 -20.51
C VAL A 434 11.92 7.88 -20.07
N TRP A 435 11.06 8.20 -19.08
CA TRP A 435 10.95 9.56 -18.56
C TRP A 435 12.27 10.07 -17.95
N ASN A 436 12.96 9.28 -17.14
CA ASN A 436 14.24 9.64 -16.55
C ASN A 436 15.29 9.94 -17.62
N ASN A 437 15.40 9.08 -18.63
CA ASN A 437 16.33 9.27 -19.74
C ASN A 437 16.02 10.55 -20.53
N MET A 438 14.76 10.82 -20.82
CA MET A 438 14.35 11.99 -21.60
C MET A 438 14.54 13.29 -20.81
N VAL A 439 14.31 13.30 -19.50
CA VAL A 439 14.61 14.48 -18.66
C VAL A 439 16.10 14.76 -18.61
N SER A 440 16.93 13.73 -18.48
CA SER A 440 18.40 13.90 -18.53
C SER A 440 18.86 14.49 -19.85
N LYS A 441 18.35 13.99 -20.99
CA LYS A 441 18.61 14.56 -22.31
C LYS A 441 18.10 16.01 -22.46
N ARG A 442 16.89 16.29 -21.91
CA ARG A 442 16.31 17.64 -21.94
C ARG A 442 17.19 18.66 -21.23
N ILE A 443 17.68 18.30 -20.03
CA ILE A 443 18.56 19.18 -19.25
C ILE A 443 19.93 19.33 -19.93
N GLU A 444 20.47 18.29 -20.54
CA GLU A 444 21.71 18.31 -21.28
C GLU A 444 21.64 19.24 -22.50
N GLU A 445 20.57 19.15 -23.27
CA GLU A 445 20.42 19.92 -24.54
C GLU A 445 20.07 21.39 -24.29
N TYR A 446 19.21 21.70 -23.32
CA TYR A 446 18.62 23.02 -23.13
C TYR A 446 18.91 23.69 -21.79
N GLY A 447 19.56 22.97 -20.86
CA GLY A 447 19.81 23.46 -19.50
C GLY A 447 18.55 23.64 -18.66
N LEU A 448 18.67 24.52 -17.66
CA LEU A 448 17.62 24.76 -16.63
C LEU A 448 16.75 25.99 -16.95
N ARG A 449 16.35 26.15 -18.19
CA ARG A 449 15.45 27.22 -18.65
C ARG A 449 14.30 26.63 -19.47
N ALA A 450 13.16 27.31 -19.47
CA ALA A 450 12.09 27.00 -20.41
C ALA A 450 12.54 27.36 -21.84
N VAL A 451 12.16 26.58 -22.84
CA VAL A 451 12.44 26.83 -24.25
C VAL A 451 11.17 26.62 -25.09
N PRO A 452 11.10 27.25 -26.29
CA PRO A 452 9.98 27.00 -27.19
C PRO A 452 9.86 25.51 -27.52
N GLY A 453 8.64 25.00 -27.56
CA GLY A 453 8.34 23.58 -27.78
C GLY A 453 8.34 22.70 -26.52
N ASP A 454 8.77 23.21 -25.37
CA ASP A 454 8.50 22.57 -24.08
C ASP A 454 6.99 22.49 -23.80
N LEU A 455 6.62 21.64 -22.86
CA LEU A 455 5.23 21.49 -22.42
C LEU A 455 5.01 22.11 -21.05
N ILE A 456 3.85 22.75 -20.88
CA ILE A 456 3.34 23.23 -19.60
C ILE A 456 1.90 22.76 -19.42
N LEU A 457 1.40 22.77 -18.18
CA LEU A 457 0.00 22.47 -17.88
C LEU A 457 -0.80 23.76 -17.71
N LYS A 458 -1.81 23.97 -18.57
CA LYS A 458 -2.87 24.97 -18.38
C LYS A 458 -4.11 24.25 -17.86
N GLY A 459 -4.31 24.26 -16.53
CA GLY A 459 -5.28 23.40 -15.86
C GLY A 459 -4.90 21.92 -16.01
N ALA A 460 -5.75 21.11 -16.60
CA ALA A 460 -5.50 19.68 -16.85
C ALA A 460 -4.92 19.40 -18.24
N THR A 461 -4.79 20.41 -19.10
CA THR A 461 -4.38 20.26 -20.50
C THR A 461 -2.91 20.66 -20.68
N ALA A 462 -2.12 19.80 -21.32
CA ALA A 462 -0.76 20.13 -21.71
C ALA A 462 -0.75 20.95 -23.00
N VAL A 463 0.05 22.01 -23.03
CA VAL A 463 0.22 22.88 -24.19
C VAL A 463 1.71 23.16 -24.41
N HIS A 464 2.10 23.41 -25.65
CA HIS A 464 3.46 23.80 -25.98
C HIS A 464 3.70 25.28 -25.66
N ILE A 465 4.91 25.59 -25.20
CA ILE A 465 5.39 26.98 -25.09
C ILE A 465 5.73 27.46 -26.51
N GLU A 466 5.12 28.57 -26.91
CA GLU A 466 5.42 29.23 -28.17
C GLU A 466 6.59 30.25 -28.00
N GLU A 467 7.26 30.65 -29.09
CA GLU A 467 8.44 31.54 -29.03
C GLU A 467 8.16 32.89 -28.32
N GLY A 468 6.95 33.44 -28.53
CA GLY A 468 6.56 34.72 -27.93
C GLY A 468 6.21 34.67 -26.44
N ASP A 469 6.02 33.46 -25.90
CA ASP A 469 5.52 33.25 -24.52
C ASP A 469 6.62 32.71 -23.58
N VAL A 470 7.80 32.40 -24.07
CA VAL A 470 8.83 31.67 -23.32
C VAL A 470 9.26 32.40 -22.03
N ASP A 471 9.33 33.73 -22.08
CA ASP A 471 9.75 34.55 -20.93
C ASP A 471 8.70 34.55 -19.76
N ASN A 472 7.49 34.07 -20.02
CA ASN A 472 6.45 33.94 -19.01
C ASN A 472 6.59 32.68 -18.18
N TYR A 473 7.51 31.79 -18.50
CA TYR A 473 7.66 30.48 -17.88
C TYR A 473 9.10 30.21 -17.42
N THR A 474 9.19 29.44 -16.36
CA THR A 474 10.44 28.94 -15.81
C THR A 474 10.55 27.43 -15.98
N ILE A 475 11.71 26.86 -15.70
CA ILE A 475 11.88 25.40 -15.70
C ILE A 475 10.95 24.69 -14.72
N HIS A 476 10.46 25.37 -13.66
CA HIS A 476 9.51 24.82 -12.70
C HIS A 476 8.10 24.63 -13.24
N ASP A 477 7.77 25.28 -14.37
CA ASP A 477 6.49 25.14 -15.04
C ASP A 477 6.50 24.02 -16.07
N VAL A 478 7.71 23.64 -16.54
CA VAL A 478 7.88 22.64 -17.58
C VAL A 478 7.54 21.24 -17.08
N VAL A 479 6.74 20.54 -17.87
CA VAL A 479 6.38 19.15 -17.67
C VAL A 479 6.86 18.30 -18.84
N MET A 480 7.14 17.02 -18.58
CA MET A 480 7.42 16.05 -19.62
C MET A 480 6.48 14.86 -19.54
N PRO A 481 6.10 14.27 -20.69
CA PRO A 481 5.16 13.17 -20.72
C PRO A 481 5.81 11.85 -20.28
N LEU A 482 5.07 11.09 -19.50
CA LEU A 482 5.24 9.63 -19.42
C LEU A 482 4.67 9.06 -20.72
N PRO A 483 5.39 8.21 -21.46
CA PRO A 483 4.91 7.69 -22.74
C PRO A 483 3.52 7.05 -22.63
N GLY A 484 2.64 7.37 -23.58
CA GLY A 484 1.29 6.87 -23.59
C GLY A 484 0.52 7.31 -24.84
N PHE A 485 -0.69 6.74 -25.02
CA PHE A 485 -1.52 7.02 -26.19
C PHE A 485 -2.37 8.30 -26.06
N ASP A 486 -2.39 8.92 -24.87
CA ASP A 486 -3.23 10.11 -24.57
C ASP A 486 -2.38 11.27 -24.04
N VAL A 487 -1.20 11.46 -24.62
CA VAL A 487 -0.27 12.56 -24.28
C VAL A 487 0.32 13.16 -25.54
N ILE A 488 0.70 14.44 -25.45
CA ILE A 488 1.51 15.11 -26.49
C ILE A 488 2.97 15.16 -26.05
N TYR A 489 3.86 15.23 -27.02
CA TYR A 489 5.30 15.25 -26.82
C TYR A 489 5.88 16.64 -27.15
N PRO A 490 7.06 17.02 -26.60
CA PRO A 490 7.71 18.28 -26.94
C PRO A 490 7.92 18.44 -28.46
N LYS A 491 7.86 19.69 -28.96
CA LYS A 491 8.04 19.99 -30.40
C LYS A 491 9.52 20.14 -30.83
N HIS A 492 10.44 20.04 -29.89
CA HIS A 492 11.89 20.15 -30.15
C HIS A 492 12.57 18.76 -30.15
N LYS A 493 13.92 18.72 -30.25
CA LYS A 493 14.71 17.48 -30.33
C LYS A 493 14.36 16.39 -29.30
N ILE A 494 13.83 16.75 -28.14
CA ILE A 494 13.48 15.75 -27.14
C ILE A 494 12.23 14.97 -27.58
N GLY A 495 11.30 15.57 -28.31
CA GLY A 495 10.19 14.82 -28.90
C GLY A 495 10.64 13.75 -29.88
N GLU A 496 11.66 14.05 -30.72
CA GLU A 496 12.28 13.03 -31.57
C GLU A 496 13.03 11.98 -30.76
N ALA A 497 13.72 12.38 -29.68
CA ALA A 497 14.43 11.44 -28.80
C ALA A 497 13.50 10.44 -28.12
N TYR A 498 12.28 10.85 -27.75
CA TYR A 498 11.23 9.92 -27.29
C TYR A 498 10.90 8.87 -28.35
N LYS A 499 10.69 9.32 -29.59
CA LYS A 499 10.35 8.46 -30.71
C LYS A 499 11.46 7.46 -31.03
N GLU A 500 12.71 7.95 -31.05
CA GLU A 500 13.89 7.10 -31.27
C GLU A 500 14.05 6.05 -30.19
N MET A 501 13.92 6.42 -28.91
CA MET A 501 14.08 5.49 -27.80
C MET A 501 13.01 4.40 -27.80
N LEU A 502 11.75 4.77 -28.06
CA LEU A 502 10.66 3.79 -28.14
C LEU A 502 10.79 2.88 -29.36
N ALA A 503 11.21 3.43 -30.50
CA ALA A 503 11.46 2.65 -31.72
C ALA A 503 12.63 1.66 -31.55
N ALA A 504 13.70 2.03 -30.83
CA ALA A 504 14.79 1.12 -30.50
C ALA A 504 14.33 -0.08 -29.65
N ASP A 505 13.29 0.11 -28.83
CA ASP A 505 12.64 -0.94 -28.07
C ASP A 505 11.46 -1.60 -28.85
N ASN A 506 11.35 -1.40 -30.16
CA ASN A 506 10.27 -1.91 -31.03
C ASN A 506 8.86 -1.51 -30.55
N LEU A 507 8.73 -0.31 -30.01
CA LEU A 507 7.45 0.26 -29.53
C LEU A 507 7.07 1.47 -30.38
N ASP A 508 5.79 1.53 -30.76
CA ASP A 508 5.24 2.68 -31.51
C ASP A 508 4.73 3.74 -30.54
N ILE A 509 5.34 4.92 -30.56
CA ILE A 509 4.94 6.08 -29.74
C ILE A 509 3.50 6.50 -29.99
N SER A 510 2.97 6.27 -31.20
CA SER A 510 1.60 6.62 -31.56
C SER A 510 0.58 5.57 -31.11
N ASN A 511 1.01 4.36 -30.75
CA ASN A 511 0.14 3.26 -30.41
C ASN A 511 0.61 2.48 -29.17
N MET A 512 0.48 3.12 -28.01
CA MET A 512 0.79 2.46 -26.71
C MET A 512 -0.45 1.76 -26.09
N ARG A 513 -1.38 1.32 -26.93
CA ARG A 513 -2.53 0.49 -26.52
C ARG A 513 -2.14 -0.97 -26.61
N HIS A 514 -2.39 -1.71 -25.54
CA HIS A 514 -2.13 -3.15 -25.46
C HIS A 514 -3.44 -3.94 -25.63
N LYS A 515 -3.36 -5.17 -26.16
CA LYS A 515 -4.52 -6.07 -26.27
C LYS A 515 -5.20 -6.32 -24.93
N ILE A 516 -4.41 -6.44 -23.86
CA ILE A 516 -4.90 -6.51 -22.49
C ILE A 516 -5.02 -5.09 -21.95
N ARG A 517 -6.22 -4.66 -21.61
CA ARG A 517 -6.54 -3.28 -21.20
C ARG A 517 -5.67 -2.77 -20.05
N ASP A 518 -5.36 -3.64 -19.08
CA ASP A 518 -4.58 -3.28 -17.89
C ASP A 518 -3.11 -2.93 -18.21
N TYR A 519 -2.62 -3.31 -19.38
CA TYR A 519 -1.28 -2.98 -19.87
C TYR A 519 -1.27 -1.83 -20.90
N SER A 520 -2.42 -1.27 -21.22
CA SER A 520 -2.53 -0.07 -22.05
C SER A 520 -2.08 1.15 -21.25
N LEU A 521 -1.16 1.93 -21.81
CA LEU A 521 -0.57 3.09 -21.15
C LEU A 521 -1.19 4.37 -21.72
N SER A 522 -2.04 5.04 -20.93
CA SER A 522 -2.61 6.35 -21.30
C SER A 522 -1.57 7.45 -21.31
N GLY A 523 -0.56 7.34 -20.46
CA GLY A 523 0.41 8.41 -20.22
C GLY A 523 -0.04 9.36 -19.11
N ALA A 524 0.82 10.29 -18.78
CA ALA A 524 0.58 11.38 -17.82
C ALA A 524 1.69 12.43 -17.98
N TYR A 525 1.53 13.59 -17.37
CA TYR A 525 2.56 14.63 -17.35
C TYR A 525 3.17 14.76 -15.97
N ARG A 526 4.49 15.01 -15.92
CA ARG A 526 5.24 15.14 -14.68
C ARG A 526 6.19 16.33 -14.77
N LYS A 527 6.20 17.18 -13.74
CA LYS A 527 7.14 18.31 -13.64
C LYS A 527 8.59 17.81 -13.63
N ILE A 528 9.46 18.50 -14.35
CA ILE A 528 10.89 18.16 -14.41
C ILE A 528 11.58 18.48 -13.09
N ILE A 529 11.30 19.63 -12.49
CA ILE A 529 11.91 20.10 -11.25
C ILE A 529 10.84 20.29 -10.21
N ILE A 530 11.15 19.85 -8.99
CA ILE A 530 10.34 20.08 -7.80
C ILE A 530 11.13 20.92 -6.82
N ARG A 531 10.48 21.94 -6.28
CA ARG A 531 10.95 22.72 -5.14
C ARG A 531 10.25 22.18 -3.89
N PRO A 532 11.01 21.63 -2.91
CA PRO A 532 10.44 21.21 -1.65
C PRO A 532 9.84 22.39 -0.88
N GLN A 533 8.85 22.13 -0.05
CA GLN A 533 8.27 23.11 0.85
C GLN A 533 8.73 22.84 2.28
N ASN A 534 8.65 23.85 3.15
CA ASN A 534 8.95 23.73 4.59
C ASN A 534 10.35 23.14 4.84
N VAL A 535 11.36 23.64 4.10
CA VAL A 535 12.73 23.13 4.19
C VAL A 535 13.41 23.73 5.40
N ASN A 536 13.75 22.86 6.37
CA ASN A 536 14.52 23.19 7.56
C ASN A 536 15.67 22.20 7.70
N TRP A 537 16.75 22.61 8.36
CA TRP A 537 17.87 21.74 8.64
C TRP A 537 18.65 22.17 9.87
N GLU A 538 19.32 21.23 10.47
CA GLU A 538 20.27 21.44 11.56
C GLU A 538 21.41 20.40 11.47
N VAL A 539 22.60 20.81 11.88
CA VAL A 539 23.75 19.93 12.02
C VAL A 539 23.91 19.57 13.47
N VAL A 540 23.95 18.27 13.75
CA VAL A 540 24.11 17.74 15.11
C VAL A 540 25.39 16.92 15.22
N ALA A 541 26.09 17.01 16.36
CA ALA A 541 27.22 16.16 16.68
C ALA A 541 26.77 14.94 17.50
N TYR A 542 27.43 13.80 17.33
CA TYR A 542 27.14 12.58 18.09
C TYR A 542 28.36 11.67 18.20
N ASP A 543 28.37 10.77 19.20
CA ASP A 543 29.46 9.82 19.42
C ASP A 543 29.07 8.38 19.09
N ASP A 544 27.83 7.99 19.38
CA ASP A 544 27.33 6.62 19.19
C ASP A 544 26.38 6.56 17.98
N PRO A 545 26.73 5.78 16.93
CA PRO A 545 25.85 5.57 15.78
C PRO A 545 24.49 4.92 16.12
N LYS A 546 24.36 4.29 17.29
CA LYS A 546 23.14 3.56 17.67
C LYS A 546 22.07 4.43 18.32
N ILE A 547 22.39 5.66 18.75
CA ILE A 547 21.41 6.52 19.41
C ILE A 547 20.48 7.22 18.41
N PRO A 548 19.21 7.48 18.77
CA PRO A 548 18.35 8.36 18.00
C PRO A 548 18.86 9.79 18.07
N LEU A 549 18.74 10.55 16.97
CA LEU A 549 19.17 11.95 16.91
C LEU A 549 17.98 12.93 16.92
N PHE A 550 16.77 12.44 17.00
CA PHE A 550 15.53 13.19 17.19
C PHE A 550 14.45 12.30 17.80
N THR A 551 13.36 12.89 18.30
CA THR A 551 12.22 12.18 18.88
C THR A 551 11.14 11.94 17.84
N THR A 552 10.64 10.70 17.77
CA THR A 552 9.49 10.33 16.94
C THR A 552 8.16 10.70 17.63
N ASP A 553 7.04 10.59 16.90
CA ASP A 553 5.71 10.78 17.49
C ASP A 553 5.48 9.81 18.66
N LEU A 554 5.88 8.54 18.50
CA LEU A 554 5.76 7.53 19.54
C LEU A 554 6.61 7.88 20.77
N ASP A 555 7.84 8.32 20.58
CA ASP A 555 8.71 8.74 21.68
C ASP A 555 8.12 9.90 22.46
N LYS A 556 7.50 10.87 21.78
CA LYS A 556 6.80 12.01 22.41
C LYS A 556 5.60 11.54 23.23
N LEU A 557 4.78 10.62 22.69
CA LEU A 557 3.62 10.06 23.40
C LEU A 557 4.02 9.23 24.63
N GLU A 558 5.12 8.49 24.52
CA GLU A 558 5.66 7.67 25.62
C GLU A 558 6.51 8.48 26.60
N GLY A 559 6.71 9.79 26.36
CA GLY A 559 7.50 10.68 27.21
C GLY A 559 8.99 10.32 27.24
N LYS A 560 9.51 9.69 26.19
CA LYS A 560 10.93 9.33 26.09
C LYS A 560 11.75 10.58 25.77
N PRO A 561 12.73 10.94 26.63
CA PRO A 561 13.59 12.09 26.36
C PRO A 561 14.55 11.77 25.22
N LEU A 562 14.89 12.79 24.43
CA LEU A 562 16.00 12.71 23.50
C LEU A 562 17.30 12.52 24.29
N PRO A 563 18.20 11.63 23.87
CA PRO A 563 19.55 11.56 24.43
C PRO A 563 20.25 12.91 24.38
N VAL A 564 20.99 13.24 25.43
CA VAL A 564 21.83 14.46 25.44
C VAL A 564 22.94 14.27 24.41
N LEU A 565 22.92 15.11 23.37
CA LEU A 565 23.93 15.08 22.32
C LEU A 565 25.14 15.94 22.72
N PRO A 566 26.37 15.48 22.43
CA PRO A 566 27.57 16.27 22.70
C PRO A 566 27.64 17.48 21.76
N THR A 567 28.28 18.55 22.22
CA THR A 567 28.59 19.72 21.37
C THR A 567 29.73 19.43 20.40
N ASP A 568 30.71 18.59 20.83
CA ASP A 568 31.89 18.20 20.09
C ASP A 568 31.95 16.66 19.97
N GLY A 569 31.02 16.09 19.19
CA GLY A 569 30.98 14.65 18.97
C GLY A 569 31.95 14.20 17.87
N LYS A 570 32.32 12.92 17.89
CA LYS A 570 33.23 12.29 16.90
C LYS A 570 32.67 12.33 15.48
N PHE A 571 31.35 12.33 15.35
CA PHE A 571 30.61 12.30 14.09
C PHE A 571 29.66 13.48 14.02
N ARG A 572 29.34 13.86 12.79
CA ARG A 572 28.32 14.88 12.49
C ARG A 572 27.20 14.27 11.67
N ALA A 573 26.00 14.74 11.89
CA ALA A 573 24.82 14.38 11.09
C ALA A 573 24.07 15.64 10.64
N LEU A 574 23.47 15.57 9.45
CA LEU A 574 22.54 16.57 8.95
C LEU A 574 21.12 16.02 9.15
N LYS A 575 20.37 16.66 10.03
CA LYS A 575 18.92 16.48 10.12
C LYS A 575 18.27 17.47 9.18
N MET A 576 17.41 17.01 8.30
CA MET A 576 16.68 17.83 7.34
C MET A 576 15.19 17.48 7.35
N GLU A 577 14.36 18.51 7.24
CA GLU A 577 12.91 18.39 7.17
C GLU A 577 12.40 19.11 5.93
N PHE A 578 11.48 18.48 5.21
CA PHE A 578 10.87 19.05 4.01
C PHE A 578 9.60 18.32 3.60
N SER A 579 8.74 19.02 2.86
CA SER A 579 7.51 18.47 2.31
C SER A 579 7.60 18.34 0.80
N LEU A 580 7.12 17.22 0.27
CA LEU A 580 7.07 16.94 -1.16
C LEU A 580 5.64 16.61 -1.61
N PRO A 581 5.26 16.99 -2.84
CA PRO A 581 4.00 16.58 -3.43
C PRO A 581 3.94 15.06 -3.67
N PRO A 582 2.77 14.50 -3.97
CA PRO A 582 2.61 13.08 -4.28
C PRO A 582 3.52 12.65 -5.44
N SER A 583 3.87 11.37 -5.46
CA SER A 583 4.69 10.75 -6.52
C SER A 583 6.10 11.32 -6.69
N THR A 584 6.62 12.02 -5.68
CA THR A 584 7.98 12.56 -5.64
C THR A 584 8.83 11.75 -4.67
N TYR A 585 10.11 11.60 -4.97
CA TYR A 585 11.05 10.75 -4.21
C TYR A 585 11.99 11.59 -3.37
N ALA A 586 11.92 11.45 -2.04
CA ALA A 586 12.82 12.14 -1.12
C ALA A 586 14.30 11.77 -1.37
N THR A 587 14.57 10.54 -1.82
CA THR A 587 15.92 10.11 -2.20
C THR A 587 16.52 10.96 -3.32
N MET A 588 15.69 11.52 -4.21
CA MET A 588 16.17 12.43 -5.27
C MET A 588 16.49 13.83 -4.73
N ALA A 589 15.76 14.31 -3.71
CA ALA A 589 16.13 15.54 -2.98
C ALA A 589 17.46 15.35 -2.23
N ILE A 590 17.64 14.22 -1.56
CA ILE A 590 18.87 13.87 -0.85
C ILE A 590 20.04 13.72 -1.83
N ARG A 591 19.82 13.10 -2.98
CA ARG A 591 20.79 13.00 -4.08
C ARG A 591 21.30 14.37 -4.50
N GLU A 592 20.40 15.35 -4.63
CA GLU A 592 20.75 16.71 -5.01
C GLU A 592 21.63 17.38 -3.93
N VAL A 593 21.35 17.18 -2.65
CA VAL A 593 22.12 17.72 -1.52
C VAL A 593 23.51 17.09 -1.45
N LEU A 594 23.59 15.77 -1.54
CA LEU A 594 24.85 15.04 -1.40
C LEU A 594 25.70 15.06 -2.68
N LYS A 595 25.10 15.21 -3.85
CA LYS A 595 25.75 15.02 -5.17
C LYS A 595 26.35 13.62 -5.35
N MET A 596 25.71 12.64 -4.75
CA MET A 596 26.16 11.24 -4.72
C MET A 596 25.10 10.33 -5.31
N ASP A 597 25.55 9.19 -5.86
CA ASP A 597 24.68 8.11 -6.30
C ASP A 597 23.96 7.48 -5.08
N THR A 598 22.64 7.47 -5.10
CA THR A 598 21.77 6.90 -4.05
C THR A 598 21.47 5.42 -4.26
N SER A 599 22.12 4.75 -5.21
CA SER A 599 21.99 3.30 -5.40
C SER A 599 22.42 2.54 -4.15
N ILE A 600 21.81 1.37 -3.93
CA ILE A 600 22.15 0.49 -2.81
C ILE A 600 23.65 0.17 -2.82
N LYS A 601 24.19 -0.10 -4.00
CA LYS A 601 25.63 -0.39 -4.19
C LYS A 601 26.51 0.69 -3.59
N ASN A 602 26.25 1.96 -3.91
CA ASN A 602 27.04 3.08 -3.38
C ASN A 602 26.81 3.32 -1.89
N GLN A 603 25.54 3.28 -1.44
CA GLN A 603 25.22 3.48 -0.02
C GLN A 603 25.80 2.39 0.88
N THR A 604 25.90 1.17 0.40
CA THR A 604 26.51 0.07 1.17
C THR A 604 28.01 0.23 1.33
N GLN A 605 28.70 0.74 0.33
CA GLN A 605 30.13 1.05 0.44
C GLN A 605 30.41 2.09 1.53
N LEU A 606 29.46 3.00 1.76
CA LEU A 606 29.55 4.04 2.80
C LEU A 606 29.19 3.51 4.20
N ASN A 607 28.29 2.54 4.27
CA ASN A 607 27.74 2.04 5.52
C ASN A 607 28.32 0.67 5.90
N THR A 608 29.40 0.68 6.68
CA THR A 608 30.06 -0.55 7.17
C THR A 608 29.18 -1.37 8.12
N THR A 609 28.10 -0.81 8.66
CA THR A 609 27.23 -1.50 9.62
C THR A 609 26.21 -2.42 8.94
N TRP A 610 25.96 -2.24 7.64
CA TRP A 610 25.06 -3.11 6.87
C TRP A 610 25.62 -4.52 6.63
N LEU A 611 26.91 -4.69 6.83
CA LEU A 611 27.63 -5.95 6.61
C LEU A 611 27.86 -6.77 7.89
N ARG A 612 27.26 -6.36 9.04
CA ARG A 612 27.45 -7.04 10.33
C ARG A 612 26.18 -7.69 10.82
#